data_cb3a3b92a3d3e7f1c78f79e91c2be45d
#
_entry.id   cb3a3b92a3d3e7f1c78f79e91c2be45d
#
_cell.length_a   1.000
_cell.length_b   1.000
_cell.length_c   1.000
_cell.angle_alpha   90.00
_cell.angle_beta   90.00
_cell.angle_gamma   90.00
#
_symmetry.space_group_name_H-M   'P 1'
#
loop_
_entity.id
_entity.type
_entity.pdbx_description
1 polymer ?
#
loop_
_entity_poly.entity_id
_entity_poly.type
_entity_poly.pdbx_seq_one_letter_code
_entity_poly.pdbx_strand_id
1 'polypeptide(L)'
;MKNKWLKIFCMLFICLALGGCKQEQSEDIYILYTNDVASEVNGDIGYAGVKAYYDEIKSEHPYVGLVDAGDFLDGELSRQSNGESIVSIMNAVGYDVAAVGNQEFSIGLDALKNNIDASGFDYVSCNLKYLGSGKDPLKKVKPYVIKRFGPTKIAFIGVTTPETLIEGKEARAAIEADGQLLYSFYEGNEGEELYEQVQKTIDKVRNRVDYVIVLSHLGSNSVTEGFSSYDLIDNTSGIDVVIDGHSHTMISGEGVYDLDGNNVVLTSTGEKLQNIGVLILHPDHTFNTALYPKVYSYDQQVQSLIDELTR
;
A
#
# COMPACT_ATOMS: atom_id res chain seq x y z
N MET A 1 -78.75 -8.70 -35.48
CA MET A 1 -77.68 -8.91 -36.48
C MET A 1 -76.65 -7.85 -36.30
N LYS A 2 -75.40 -8.24 -36.16
CA LYS A 2 -74.10 -7.55 -36.11
C LYS A 2 -73.36 -7.79 -34.79
N ASN A 3 -72.50 -8.83 -34.85
CA ASN A 3 -71.49 -9.16 -33.85
C ASN A 3 -70.40 -8.09 -33.81
N LYS A 4 -70.12 -7.56 -32.65
CA LYS A 4 -68.91 -6.79 -32.39
C LYS A 4 -67.91 -7.66 -31.64
N TRP A 5 -66.86 -8.03 -32.33
CA TRP A 5 -65.69 -8.70 -31.75
C TRP A 5 -64.91 -7.70 -30.93
N LEU A 6 -64.84 -7.93 -29.62
CA LEU A 6 -64.00 -7.18 -28.70
C LEU A 6 -62.59 -7.80 -28.70
N LYS A 7 -61.64 -7.13 -29.36
CA LYS A 7 -60.25 -7.52 -29.31
C LYS A 7 -59.66 -7.08 -27.96
N ILE A 8 -59.40 -8.05 -27.08
CA ILE A 8 -58.63 -7.85 -25.87
C ILE A 8 -57.16 -7.86 -26.26
N PHE A 9 -56.51 -6.67 -26.18
CA PHE A 9 -55.07 -6.48 -26.34
C PHE A 9 -54.41 -6.78 -24.98
N CYS A 10 -53.89 -7.99 -24.81
CA CYS A 10 -53.02 -8.29 -23.68
C CYS A 10 -51.65 -7.61 -23.90
N MET A 11 -51.44 -6.49 -23.24
CA MET A 11 -50.14 -5.81 -23.19
C MET A 11 -49.29 -6.53 -22.18
N LEU A 12 -48.37 -7.39 -22.66
CA LEU A 12 -47.38 -8.06 -21.83
C LEU A 12 -46.32 -7.00 -21.43
N PHE A 13 -46.41 -6.49 -20.20
CA PHE A 13 -45.35 -5.69 -19.59
C PHE A 13 -44.23 -6.65 -19.22
N ILE A 14 -43.20 -6.76 -20.09
CA ILE A 14 -41.91 -7.36 -19.74
C ILE A 14 -41.19 -6.35 -18.87
N CYS A 15 -41.30 -6.49 -17.55
CA CYS A 15 -40.37 -5.86 -16.61
C CYS A 15 -38.98 -6.49 -16.83
N LEU A 16 -38.15 -5.88 -17.66
CA LEU A 16 -36.71 -6.11 -17.63
C LEU A 16 -36.22 -5.59 -16.27
N ALA A 17 -36.20 -6.48 -15.28
CA ALA A 17 -35.39 -6.29 -14.08
C ALA A 17 -33.92 -6.28 -14.54
N LEU A 18 -33.39 -5.10 -14.78
CA LEU A 18 -31.95 -4.86 -14.82
C LEU A 18 -31.40 -5.01 -13.37
N GLY A 19 -31.50 -6.21 -12.84
CA GLY A 19 -30.66 -6.64 -11.75
C GLY A 19 -29.26 -6.74 -12.32
N GLY A 20 -28.47 -5.70 -12.17
CA GLY A 20 -27.03 -5.80 -12.39
C GLY A 20 -26.53 -6.87 -11.43
N CYS A 21 -26.31 -8.11 -11.91
CA CYS A 21 -25.56 -9.09 -11.17
C CYS A 21 -24.21 -8.45 -10.85
N LYS A 22 -23.95 -8.14 -9.58
CA LYS A 22 -22.60 -7.82 -9.12
C LYS A 22 -21.81 -9.09 -9.47
N GLN A 23 -20.84 -8.97 -10.36
CA GLN A 23 -19.98 -10.10 -10.68
C GLN A 23 -19.17 -10.37 -9.42
N GLU A 24 -19.36 -11.54 -8.82
CA GLU A 24 -18.64 -11.95 -7.61
C GLU A 24 -17.23 -12.39 -7.99
N GLN A 25 -16.31 -12.25 -7.04
CA GLN A 25 -14.97 -12.81 -7.14
C GLN A 25 -15.11 -14.33 -7.31
N SER A 26 -14.46 -14.89 -8.30
CA SER A 26 -14.50 -16.33 -8.59
C SER A 26 -13.13 -17.01 -8.46
N GLU A 27 -12.07 -16.23 -8.33
CA GLU A 27 -10.70 -16.68 -8.23
C GLU A 27 -9.95 -15.92 -7.15
N ASP A 28 -8.90 -16.51 -6.63
CA ASP A 28 -8.02 -15.89 -5.64
C ASP A 28 -7.33 -14.65 -6.21
N ILE A 29 -7.10 -13.67 -5.34
CA ILE A 29 -6.29 -12.48 -5.66
C ILE A 29 -5.01 -12.59 -4.84
N TYR A 30 -3.87 -12.45 -5.50
CA TYR A 30 -2.55 -12.50 -4.90
C TYR A 30 -1.98 -11.08 -4.80
N ILE A 31 -1.69 -10.62 -3.59
CA ILE A 31 -0.97 -9.37 -3.35
C ILE A 31 0.38 -9.71 -2.79
N LEU A 32 1.42 -9.56 -3.62
CA LEU A 32 2.79 -9.64 -3.17
C LEU A 32 3.16 -8.32 -2.50
N TYR A 33 3.98 -8.37 -1.46
CA TYR A 33 4.37 -7.17 -0.74
C TYR A 33 5.80 -7.23 -0.21
N THR A 34 6.39 -6.04 -0.08
CA THR A 34 7.67 -5.76 0.55
C THR A 34 7.53 -4.58 1.51
N ASN A 35 8.49 -4.39 2.39
CA ASN A 35 8.66 -3.22 3.26
C ASN A 35 10.12 -3.11 3.68
N ASP A 36 10.56 -1.91 4.08
CA ASP A 36 11.89 -1.65 4.65
C ASP A 36 13.04 -2.23 3.79
N VAL A 37 12.95 -2.07 2.48
CA VAL A 37 13.95 -2.62 1.57
C VAL A 37 15.30 -1.92 1.72
N ALA A 38 15.31 -0.63 2.11
CA ALA A 38 16.49 0.15 2.45
C ALA A 38 17.61 0.05 1.40
N SER A 39 17.25 0.16 0.11
CA SER A 39 18.17 0.05 -1.04
C SER A 39 18.95 -1.27 -1.12
N GLU A 40 18.50 -2.35 -0.48
CA GLU A 40 19.11 -3.67 -0.63
C GLU A 40 18.68 -4.27 -1.98
N VAL A 41 19.37 -3.84 -3.04
CA VAL A 41 19.03 -4.21 -4.42
C VAL A 41 19.51 -5.60 -4.80
N ASN A 42 20.62 -6.04 -4.17
CA ASN A 42 21.24 -7.34 -4.36
C ASN A 42 21.24 -8.08 -3.01
N GLY A 43 20.70 -9.24 -2.95
CA GLY A 43 20.66 -10.07 -1.76
C GLY A 43 20.23 -11.47 -2.16
N ASP A 44 19.91 -12.31 -1.19
CA ASP A 44 19.41 -13.67 -1.48
C ASP A 44 18.12 -13.65 -2.30
N ILE A 45 17.34 -12.60 -2.16
CA ILE A 45 16.16 -12.32 -2.99
C ILE A 45 16.49 -11.19 -3.98
N GLY A 46 16.80 -9.98 -3.49
CA GLY A 46 17.00 -8.79 -4.31
C GLY A 46 15.79 -8.44 -5.19
N TYR A 47 15.82 -7.28 -5.83
CA TYR A 47 14.70 -6.88 -6.70
C TYR A 47 14.55 -7.76 -7.96
N ALA A 48 15.66 -8.33 -8.47
CA ALA A 48 15.60 -9.28 -9.59
C ALA A 48 14.86 -10.58 -9.21
N GLY A 49 14.99 -11.01 -7.96
CA GLY A 49 14.23 -12.14 -7.42
C GLY A 49 12.76 -11.80 -7.18
N VAL A 50 12.47 -10.61 -6.65
CA VAL A 50 11.08 -10.12 -6.51
C VAL A 50 10.37 -10.14 -7.88
N LYS A 51 11.04 -9.61 -8.92
CA LYS A 51 10.49 -9.60 -10.28
C LYS A 51 10.20 -10.99 -10.80
N ALA A 52 11.17 -11.90 -10.68
CA ALA A 52 11.02 -13.27 -11.17
C ALA A 52 9.87 -14.00 -10.47
N TYR A 53 9.75 -13.85 -9.14
CA TYR A 53 8.67 -14.47 -8.38
C TYR A 53 7.31 -13.84 -8.69
N TYR A 54 7.25 -12.50 -8.85
CA TYR A 54 6.03 -11.81 -9.27
C TYR A 54 5.54 -12.30 -10.63
N ASP A 55 6.44 -12.45 -11.60
CA ASP A 55 6.07 -12.95 -12.93
C ASP A 55 5.64 -14.43 -12.90
N GLU A 56 6.27 -15.26 -12.06
CA GLU A 56 5.87 -16.64 -11.83
C GLU A 56 4.40 -16.71 -11.37
N ILE A 57 4.05 -15.98 -10.30
CA ILE A 57 2.67 -15.92 -9.78
C ILE A 57 1.71 -15.37 -10.84
N LYS A 58 2.09 -14.31 -11.58
CA LYS A 58 1.26 -13.75 -12.67
C LYS A 58 1.03 -14.72 -13.82
N SER A 59 1.95 -15.66 -14.06
CA SER A 59 1.79 -16.66 -15.11
C SER A 59 0.74 -17.72 -14.75
N GLU A 60 0.48 -17.91 -13.47
CA GLU A 60 -0.41 -18.94 -12.94
C GLU A 60 -1.78 -18.37 -12.50
N HIS A 61 -1.83 -17.07 -12.13
CA HIS A 61 -3.00 -16.44 -11.55
C HIS A 61 -3.37 -15.14 -12.31
N PRO A 62 -4.67 -14.92 -12.60
CA PRO A 62 -5.10 -13.76 -13.40
C PRO A 62 -5.09 -12.44 -12.61
N TYR A 63 -5.12 -12.51 -11.28
CA TYR A 63 -5.26 -11.35 -10.42
C TYR A 63 -4.10 -11.26 -9.42
N VAL A 64 -3.08 -10.50 -9.78
CA VAL A 64 -1.86 -10.34 -9.00
C VAL A 64 -1.48 -8.87 -8.92
N GLY A 65 -1.17 -8.38 -7.72
CA GLY A 65 -0.62 -7.05 -7.46
C GLY A 65 0.69 -7.12 -6.70
N LEU A 66 1.49 -6.05 -6.75
CA LEU A 66 2.73 -5.92 -6.00
C LEU A 66 2.77 -4.54 -5.32
N VAL A 67 2.93 -4.52 -3.99
CA VAL A 67 2.89 -3.30 -3.18
C VAL A 67 4.07 -3.22 -2.22
N ASP A 68 4.34 -2.01 -1.71
CA ASP A 68 5.39 -1.78 -0.72
C ASP A 68 4.86 -0.94 0.45
N ALA A 69 5.23 -1.28 1.67
CA ALA A 69 4.79 -0.59 2.87
C ALA A 69 5.79 0.47 3.40
N GLY A 70 6.68 0.98 2.53
CA GLY A 70 7.56 2.14 2.80
C GLY A 70 8.99 1.78 3.16
N ASP A 71 9.83 2.83 3.27
CA ASP A 71 11.26 2.80 3.54
C ASP A 71 12.07 2.02 2.49
N PHE A 72 11.74 2.21 1.22
CA PHE A 72 12.55 1.70 0.10
C PHE A 72 13.62 2.70 -0.36
N LEU A 73 13.50 4.01 -0.01
CA LEU A 73 14.46 5.07 -0.36
C LEU A 73 15.54 5.30 0.70
N ASP A 74 15.72 4.43 1.68
CA ASP A 74 16.86 4.45 2.57
C ASP A 74 18.11 3.81 1.92
N GLY A 75 19.27 3.94 2.58
CA GLY A 75 20.50 3.26 2.21
C GLY A 75 21.42 4.04 1.27
N GLU A 76 22.57 3.44 0.98
CA GLU A 76 23.70 4.09 0.28
C GLU A 76 23.34 4.44 -1.16
N LEU A 77 22.79 3.48 -1.92
CA LEU A 77 22.44 3.68 -3.33
C LEU A 77 21.37 4.77 -3.50
N SER A 78 20.41 4.83 -2.59
CA SER A 78 19.40 5.88 -2.59
C SER A 78 20.01 7.26 -2.34
N ARG A 79 20.90 7.39 -1.35
CA ARG A 79 21.60 8.65 -1.08
C ARG A 79 22.48 9.10 -2.26
N GLN A 80 23.21 8.18 -2.89
CA GLN A 80 24.09 8.49 -4.02
C GLN A 80 23.32 8.93 -5.27
N SER A 81 22.13 8.37 -5.50
CA SER A 81 21.30 8.65 -6.67
C SER A 81 20.13 9.60 -6.39
N ASN A 82 20.02 10.17 -5.19
CA ASN A 82 18.82 10.89 -4.75
C ASN A 82 17.52 10.07 -4.95
N GLY A 83 17.59 8.74 -4.77
CA GLY A 83 16.49 7.81 -4.93
C GLY A 83 16.19 7.34 -6.36
N GLU A 84 16.74 8.00 -7.38
CA GLU A 84 16.43 7.74 -8.81
C GLU A 84 16.70 6.30 -9.22
N SER A 85 17.81 5.71 -8.75
CA SER A 85 18.15 4.31 -9.04
C SER A 85 17.11 3.35 -8.49
N ILE A 86 16.66 3.54 -7.26
CA ILE A 86 15.67 2.66 -6.61
C ILE A 86 14.32 2.75 -7.33
N VAL A 87 13.85 3.96 -7.62
CA VAL A 87 12.60 4.16 -8.36
C VAL A 87 12.66 3.54 -9.76
N SER A 88 13.80 3.64 -10.44
CA SER A 88 14.00 3.01 -11.75
C SER A 88 13.91 1.48 -11.66
N ILE A 89 14.50 0.88 -10.63
CA ILE A 89 14.43 -0.55 -10.37
C ILE A 89 13.00 -0.97 -10.02
N MET A 90 12.32 -0.27 -9.11
CA MET A 90 10.93 -0.58 -8.74
C MET A 90 9.96 -0.46 -9.92
N ASN A 91 10.18 0.52 -10.81
CA ASN A 91 9.44 0.63 -12.08
C ASN A 91 9.66 -0.61 -12.97
N ALA A 92 10.90 -1.09 -13.09
CA ALA A 92 11.23 -2.27 -13.88
C ALA A 92 10.65 -3.56 -13.28
N VAL A 93 10.62 -3.66 -11.95
CA VAL A 93 9.98 -4.77 -11.21
C VAL A 93 8.47 -4.75 -11.43
N GLY A 94 7.85 -3.58 -11.47
CA GLY A 94 6.43 -3.40 -11.74
C GLY A 94 5.56 -3.28 -10.49
N TYR A 95 6.01 -2.51 -9.50
CA TYR A 95 5.18 -2.16 -8.35
C TYR A 95 3.93 -1.40 -8.76
N ASP A 96 2.84 -1.59 -8.03
CA ASP A 96 1.54 -0.93 -8.26
C ASP A 96 1.29 0.24 -7.33
N VAL A 97 1.67 0.07 -6.04
CA VAL A 97 1.44 1.04 -4.96
C VAL A 97 2.57 0.95 -3.95
N ALA A 98 3.02 2.09 -3.42
CA ALA A 98 3.95 2.14 -2.30
C ALA A 98 3.47 3.15 -1.25
N ALA A 99 3.57 2.79 0.04
CA ALA A 99 3.39 3.75 1.11
C ALA A 99 4.61 4.68 1.22
N VAL A 100 4.41 5.85 1.81
CA VAL A 100 5.51 6.73 2.20
C VAL A 100 5.90 6.37 3.63
N GLY A 101 7.12 5.88 3.83
CA GLY A 101 7.72 5.70 5.15
C GLY A 101 8.45 6.98 5.61
N ASN A 102 9.21 6.87 6.70
CA ASN A 102 9.95 8.02 7.21
C ASN A 102 11.26 8.25 6.43
N GLN A 103 11.89 7.22 5.91
CA GLN A 103 13.16 7.33 5.18
C GLN A 103 12.99 7.90 3.78
N GLU A 104 11.79 7.88 3.20
CA GLU A 104 11.53 8.58 1.94
C GLU A 104 11.87 10.07 2.04
N PHE A 105 11.77 10.67 3.22
CA PHE A 105 12.14 12.08 3.43
C PHE A 105 13.65 12.30 3.59
N SER A 106 14.43 11.27 3.91
CA SER A 106 15.86 11.38 4.22
C SER A 106 16.71 11.87 3.03
N ILE A 107 16.25 11.65 1.79
CA ILE A 107 16.88 12.13 0.55
C ILE A 107 16.57 13.60 0.24
N GLY A 108 15.71 14.25 1.02
CA GLY A 108 15.27 15.62 0.81
C GLY A 108 13.98 15.73 -0.01
N LEU A 109 13.22 16.78 0.26
CA LEU A 109 11.87 16.97 -0.29
C LEU A 109 11.84 17.10 -1.82
N ASP A 110 12.82 17.80 -2.39
CA ASP A 110 12.91 17.98 -3.86
C ASP A 110 13.22 16.64 -4.56
N ALA A 111 14.13 15.84 -4.00
CA ALA A 111 14.45 14.52 -4.52
C ALA A 111 13.25 13.59 -4.40
N LEU A 112 12.58 13.53 -3.24
CA LEU A 112 11.36 12.75 -3.06
C LEU A 112 10.28 13.15 -4.08
N LYS A 113 10.04 14.45 -4.26
CA LYS A 113 9.11 14.95 -5.27
C LYS A 113 9.45 14.45 -6.68
N ASN A 114 10.74 14.52 -7.07
CA ASN A 114 11.19 14.08 -8.39
C ASN A 114 10.99 12.56 -8.56
N ASN A 115 11.26 11.78 -7.53
CA ASN A 115 11.02 10.33 -7.51
C ASN A 115 9.54 10.00 -7.66
N ILE A 116 8.66 10.69 -6.94
CA ILE A 116 7.20 10.54 -7.10
C ILE A 116 6.76 10.90 -8.52
N ASP A 117 7.35 11.94 -9.11
CA ASP A 117 7.04 12.36 -10.48
C ASP A 117 7.50 11.33 -11.53
N ALA A 118 8.58 10.59 -11.27
CA ALA A 118 9.19 9.58 -12.15
C ALA A 118 8.62 8.16 -11.97
N SER A 119 7.88 7.92 -10.88
CA SER A 119 7.35 6.59 -10.56
C SER A 119 6.23 6.16 -11.48
N GLY A 120 6.27 4.89 -11.88
CA GLY A 120 5.19 4.20 -12.57
C GLY A 120 4.10 3.65 -11.63
N PHE A 121 4.31 3.76 -10.32
CA PHE A 121 3.40 3.32 -9.26
C PHE A 121 2.85 4.50 -8.45
N ASP A 122 1.77 4.26 -7.71
CA ASP A 122 1.13 5.28 -6.89
C ASP A 122 1.78 5.33 -5.50
N TYR A 123 2.12 6.54 -5.01
CA TYR A 123 2.48 6.76 -3.61
C TYR A 123 1.23 7.07 -2.79
N VAL A 124 1.14 6.45 -1.60
CA VAL A 124 0.03 6.65 -0.68
C VAL A 124 0.47 7.04 0.73
N SER A 125 -0.21 8.04 1.32
CA SER A 125 -0.16 8.39 2.73
C SER A 125 -1.39 9.24 3.07
N CYS A 126 -2.26 8.78 3.95
CA CYS A 126 -3.49 9.48 4.29
C CYS A 126 -3.32 10.51 5.42
N ASN A 127 -2.23 10.44 6.14
CA ASN A 127 -1.92 11.30 7.28
C ASN A 127 -0.80 12.31 7.00
N LEU A 128 -0.44 12.54 5.74
CA LEU A 128 0.51 13.58 5.35
C LEU A 128 -0.24 14.89 5.14
N LYS A 129 -0.02 15.87 6.02
CA LYS A 129 -0.67 17.18 6.00
C LYS A 129 0.32 18.30 5.70
N TYR A 130 0.17 18.93 4.53
CA TYR A 130 1.00 20.10 4.17
C TYR A 130 0.62 21.34 5.00
N LEU A 131 1.62 21.96 5.64
CA LEU A 131 1.48 23.14 6.49
C LEU A 131 1.97 24.43 5.82
N GLY A 132 2.65 24.34 4.69
CA GLY A 132 3.22 25.49 3.98
C GLY A 132 2.14 26.37 3.34
N SER A 133 2.53 27.61 3.02
CA SER A 133 1.63 28.59 2.37
C SER A 133 1.60 28.49 0.84
N GLY A 134 2.54 27.72 0.24
CA GLY A 134 2.68 27.57 -1.20
C GLY A 134 1.93 26.36 -1.77
N LYS A 135 2.37 25.94 -2.96
CA LYS A 135 1.87 24.72 -3.56
C LYS A 135 2.55 23.52 -2.91
N ASP A 136 1.73 22.58 -2.46
CA ASP A 136 2.22 21.33 -1.89
C ASP A 136 3.12 20.57 -2.89
N PRO A 137 4.43 20.37 -2.57
CA PRO A 137 5.35 19.64 -3.43
C PRO A 137 4.98 18.16 -3.56
N LEU A 138 4.39 17.55 -2.54
CA LEU A 138 4.00 16.14 -2.52
C LEU A 138 2.51 15.90 -2.85
N LYS A 139 1.84 16.83 -3.50
CA LYS A 139 0.40 16.73 -3.88
C LYS A 139 0.02 15.50 -4.71
N LYS A 140 0.99 14.78 -5.28
CA LYS A 140 0.77 13.51 -6.00
C LYS A 140 0.68 12.31 -5.07
N VAL A 141 1.16 12.42 -3.83
CA VAL A 141 0.90 11.42 -2.79
C VAL A 141 -0.60 11.44 -2.51
N LYS A 142 -1.24 10.30 -2.62
CA LYS A 142 -2.69 10.16 -2.45
C LYS A 142 -2.99 9.58 -1.08
N PRO A 143 -4.11 9.96 -0.44
CA PRO A 143 -4.50 9.32 0.81
C PRO A 143 -4.79 7.82 0.63
N TYR A 144 -5.27 7.44 -0.54
CA TYR A 144 -5.54 6.06 -0.95
C TYR A 144 -5.63 5.96 -2.47
N VAL A 145 -5.50 4.74 -2.97
CA VAL A 145 -5.84 4.37 -4.36
C VAL A 145 -6.76 3.16 -4.38
N ILE A 146 -7.58 3.05 -5.42
CA ILE A 146 -8.43 1.88 -5.64
C ILE A 146 -7.92 1.15 -6.87
N LYS A 147 -7.47 -0.09 -6.70
CA LYS A 147 -7.08 -0.99 -7.79
C LYS A 147 -8.17 -2.02 -8.04
N ARG A 148 -8.24 -2.51 -9.28
CA ARG A 148 -9.22 -3.53 -9.69
C ARG A 148 -8.51 -4.82 -10.07
N PHE A 149 -8.99 -5.91 -9.51
CA PHE A 149 -8.58 -7.27 -9.81
C PHE A 149 -9.81 -8.04 -10.32
N GLY A 150 -10.01 -8.02 -11.64
CA GLY A 150 -11.25 -8.49 -12.22
C GLY A 150 -12.48 -7.69 -11.74
N PRO A 151 -13.49 -8.35 -11.14
CA PRO A 151 -14.65 -7.67 -10.57
C PRO A 151 -14.36 -6.95 -9.25
N THR A 152 -13.34 -7.40 -8.52
CA THR A 152 -13.02 -6.98 -7.15
C THR A 152 -12.26 -5.67 -7.12
N LYS A 153 -12.61 -4.80 -6.17
CA LYS A 153 -11.96 -3.52 -5.91
C LYS A 153 -11.30 -3.56 -4.55
N ILE A 154 -10.03 -3.19 -4.52
CA ILE A 154 -9.25 -3.08 -3.29
C ILE A 154 -8.81 -1.63 -3.12
N ALA A 155 -9.10 -1.05 -1.96
CA ALA A 155 -8.49 0.23 -1.56
C ALA A 155 -7.17 -0.05 -0.85
N PHE A 156 -6.10 0.60 -1.30
CA PHE A 156 -4.82 0.68 -0.60
C PHE A 156 -4.72 2.05 0.03
N ILE A 157 -4.68 2.11 1.37
CA ILE A 157 -4.54 3.32 2.17
C ILE A 157 -3.12 3.34 2.72
N GLY A 158 -2.36 4.42 2.53
CA GLY A 158 -1.04 4.56 3.14
C GLY A 158 -1.12 5.24 4.50
N VAL A 159 -0.23 4.85 5.41
CA VAL A 159 -0.04 5.51 6.71
C VAL A 159 1.46 5.66 6.98
N THR A 160 1.90 6.90 7.23
CA THR A 160 3.30 7.25 7.53
C THR A 160 3.45 7.46 9.03
N THR A 161 4.52 6.95 9.62
CA THR A 161 4.76 7.12 11.05
C THR A 161 4.99 8.58 11.44
N PRO A 162 4.30 9.09 12.49
CA PRO A 162 4.61 10.38 13.08
C PRO A 162 6.02 10.45 13.69
N GLU A 163 6.67 9.33 13.97
CA GLU A 163 8.06 9.26 14.44
C GLU A 163 9.06 9.85 13.44
N THR A 164 8.66 10.07 12.20
CA THR A 164 9.38 10.87 11.19
C THR A 164 9.86 12.22 11.76
N LEU A 165 9.09 12.84 12.66
CA LEU A 165 9.45 14.11 13.29
C LEU A 165 10.37 13.97 14.48
N ILE A 166 10.50 12.78 15.06
CA ILE A 166 11.12 12.51 16.35
C ILE A 166 12.48 11.84 16.16
N GLU A 167 12.55 10.76 15.39
CA GLU A 167 13.71 9.90 15.27
C GLU A 167 14.65 10.29 14.13
N GLY A 168 14.11 10.77 13.02
CA GLY A 168 14.88 11.07 11.81
C GLY A 168 15.35 12.52 11.75
N LYS A 169 16.56 12.84 12.25
CA LYS A 169 17.12 14.21 12.10
C LYS A 169 17.17 14.64 10.63
N GLU A 170 17.53 13.73 9.73
CA GLU A 170 17.63 13.98 8.29
C GLU A 170 16.22 14.14 7.67
N ALA A 171 15.31 13.24 7.98
CA ALA A 171 13.91 13.33 7.53
C ALA A 171 13.24 14.61 8.04
N ARG A 172 13.42 14.94 9.32
CA ARG A 172 12.90 16.19 9.90
C ARG A 172 13.51 17.43 9.23
N ALA A 173 14.83 17.46 9.02
CA ALA A 173 15.50 18.58 8.34
C ALA A 173 15.01 18.74 6.89
N ALA A 174 14.68 17.66 6.21
CA ALA A 174 14.16 17.69 4.84
C ALA A 174 12.76 18.33 4.73
N ILE A 175 11.96 18.24 5.78
CA ILE A 175 10.59 18.77 5.82
C ILE A 175 10.49 20.07 6.65
N GLU A 176 11.62 20.69 6.98
CA GLU A 176 11.69 21.97 7.69
C GLU A 176 12.21 23.08 6.74
N ALA A 177 11.52 24.21 6.71
CA ALA A 177 11.97 25.41 6.00
C ALA A 177 11.82 26.62 6.92
N ASP A 178 12.87 27.44 7.01
CA ASP A 178 12.91 28.65 7.84
C ASP A 178 12.53 28.41 9.32
N GLY A 179 12.88 27.24 9.86
CA GLY A 179 12.56 26.82 11.23
C GLY A 179 11.10 26.43 11.45
N GLN A 180 10.35 26.18 10.37
CA GLN A 180 8.96 25.71 10.42
C GLN A 180 8.80 24.40 9.68
N LEU A 181 8.03 23.47 10.27
CA LEU A 181 7.68 22.22 9.59
C LEU A 181 6.76 22.50 8.40
N LEU A 182 7.08 21.87 7.28
CA LEU A 182 6.25 21.89 6.06
C LEU A 182 5.17 20.81 6.08
N TYR A 183 5.33 19.77 6.88
CA TYR A 183 4.40 18.66 7.01
C TYR A 183 4.17 18.29 8.47
N SER A 184 2.97 17.83 8.76
CA SER A 184 2.54 17.14 9.97
C SER A 184 1.98 15.79 9.59
N PHE A 185 2.05 14.83 10.51
CA PHE A 185 1.60 13.46 10.34
C PHE A 185 0.41 13.12 11.24
N TYR A 186 -0.30 14.13 11.76
CA TYR A 186 -1.38 13.98 12.73
C TYR A 186 -0.89 13.34 14.04
N GLU A 187 0.21 13.86 14.55
CA GLU A 187 0.95 13.36 15.73
C GLU A 187 0.34 13.74 17.07
N GLY A 188 -0.80 14.41 17.08
CA GLY A 188 -1.43 14.94 18.31
C GLY A 188 -2.14 13.88 19.15
N ASN A 189 -2.33 14.22 20.45
CA ASN A 189 -3.16 13.49 21.40
C ASN A 189 -2.82 11.98 21.49
N GLU A 190 -1.54 11.63 21.61
CA GLU A 190 -1.11 10.21 21.81
C GLU A 190 -1.67 9.26 20.72
N GLY A 191 -1.78 9.75 19.47
CA GLY A 191 -2.27 8.96 18.33
C GLY A 191 -3.74 9.18 17.96
N GLU A 192 -4.56 9.80 18.80
CA GLU A 192 -5.99 10.00 18.48
C GLU A 192 -6.20 10.73 17.15
N GLU A 193 -5.42 11.79 16.87
CA GLU A 193 -5.55 12.52 15.59
C GLU A 193 -5.18 11.66 14.38
N LEU A 194 -4.20 10.74 14.53
CA LEU A 194 -3.83 9.78 13.51
C LEU A 194 -4.98 8.81 13.25
N TYR A 195 -5.54 8.21 14.30
CA TYR A 195 -6.64 7.24 14.17
C TYR A 195 -7.87 7.87 13.53
N GLU A 196 -8.25 9.08 13.96
CA GLU A 196 -9.36 9.83 13.36
C GLU A 196 -9.14 10.09 11.86
N GLN A 197 -7.91 10.46 11.47
CA GLN A 197 -7.59 10.72 10.06
C GLN A 197 -7.62 9.44 9.22
N VAL A 198 -7.11 8.33 9.75
CA VAL A 198 -7.17 7.02 9.07
C VAL A 198 -8.63 6.56 8.98
N GLN A 199 -9.40 6.60 10.08
CA GLN A 199 -10.84 6.24 10.07
C GLN A 199 -11.62 7.05 9.05
N LYS A 200 -11.42 8.37 9.01
CA LYS A 200 -12.04 9.24 8.01
C LYS A 200 -11.71 8.84 6.58
N THR A 201 -10.53 8.27 6.35
CA THR A 201 -10.13 7.79 5.03
C THR A 201 -10.78 6.43 4.71
N ILE A 202 -10.86 5.53 5.69
CA ILE A 202 -11.59 4.26 5.59
C ILE A 202 -13.06 4.51 5.24
N ASP A 203 -13.73 5.40 5.96
CA ASP A 203 -15.15 5.73 5.76
C ASP A 203 -15.45 6.22 4.34
N LYS A 204 -14.52 6.95 3.72
CA LYS A 204 -14.66 7.42 2.34
C LYS A 204 -14.64 6.30 1.31
N VAL A 205 -13.97 5.18 1.59
CA VAL A 205 -13.75 4.11 0.62
C VAL A 205 -14.55 2.87 0.91
N ARG A 206 -14.82 2.52 2.19
CA ARG A 206 -15.37 1.23 2.62
C ARG A 206 -16.59 0.77 1.83
N ASN A 207 -17.55 1.67 1.60
CA ASN A 207 -18.77 1.38 0.85
C ASN A 207 -18.59 1.33 -0.68
N ARG A 208 -17.37 1.52 -1.18
CA ARG A 208 -17.06 1.61 -2.62
C ARG A 208 -16.14 0.49 -3.10
N VAL A 209 -15.62 -0.30 -2.16
CA VAL A 209 -14.64 -1.36 -2.42
C VAL A 209 -15.06 -2.65 -1.71
N ASP A 210 -14.47 -3.74 -2.15
CA ASP A 210 -14.68 -5.05 -1.56
C ASP A 210 -13.73 -5.26 -0.38
N TYR A 211 -12.48 -4.77 -0.48
CA TYR A 211 -11.45 -4.87 0.56
C TYR A 211 -10.74 -3.54 0.81
N VAL A 212 -10.34 -3.31 2.07
CA VAL A 212 -9.47 -2.22 2.51
C VAL A 212 -8.18 -2.81 3.05
N ILE A 213 -7.08 -2.54 2.36
CA ILE A 213 -5.72 -2.89 2.79
C ILE A 213 -5.01 -1.61 3.19
N VAL A 214 -4.50 -1.57 4.41
CA VAL A 214 -3.64 -0.47 4.87
C VAL A 214 -2.18 -0.86 4.65
N LEU A 215 -1.45 -0.03 3.90
CA LEU A 215 0.00 -0.08 3.82
C LEU A 215 0.52 0.84 4.92
N SER A 216 0.82 0.25 6.07
CA SER A 216 1.22 0.95 7.27
C SER A 216 2.74 1.02 7.37
N HIS A 217 3.24 2.19 7.72
CA HIS A 217 4.64 2.36 8.10
C HIS A 217 4.71 2.90 9.53
N LEU A 218 4.02 2.22 10.47
CA LEU A 218 3.97 2.57 11.89
C LEU A 218 4.82 1.66 12.75
N GLY A 219 5.01 0.41 12.31
CA GLY A 219 5.67 -0.63 13.08
C GLY A 219 4.72 -1.39 14.00
N SER A 220 5.10 -2.63 14.31
CA SER A 220 4.42 -3.46 15.34
C SER A 220 4.74 -2.98 16.75
N ASN A 221 5.84 -2.26 16.93
CA ASN A 221 6.23 -1.57 18.14
C ASN A 221 6.77 -0.20 17.75
N SER A 222 6.21 0.84 18.31
CA SER A 222 6.69 2.22 18.16
C SER A 222 7.50 2.64 19.38
N VAL A 223 8.42 3.58 19.19
CA VAL A 223 9.17 4.20 20.31
C VAL A 223 8.23 5.11 21.11
N THR A 224 7.27 5.72 20.41
CA THR A 224 6.25 6.57 21.02
C THR A 224 4.94 5.80 21.15
N GLU A 225 4.43 5.72 22.37
CA GLU A 225 3.13 5.11 22.66
C GLU A 225 2.02 5.70 21.77
N GLY A 226 1.17 4.84 21.23
CA GLY A 226 0.04 5.23 20.38
C GLY A 226 0.36 5.32 18.87
N PHE A 227 1.56 4.98 18.42
CA PHE A 227 1.92 5.06 16.99
C PHE A 227 2.23 3.70 16.36
N SER A 228 1.86 2.59 16.98
CA SER A 228 2.02 1.27 16.37
C SER A 228 0.85 0.86 15.48
N SER A 229 1.08 -0.12 14.63
CA SER A 229 0.02 -0.73 13.82
C SER A 229 -1.01 -1.48 14.67
N TYR A 230 -0.64 -1.99 15.84
CA TYR A 230 -1.60 -2.54 16.81
C TYR A 230 -2.51 -1.45 17.37
N ASP A 231 -1.95 -0.31 17.80
CA ASP A 231 -2.74 0.82 18.30
C ASP A 231 -3.70 1.33 17.21
N LEU A 232 -3.23 1.40 15.95
CA LEU A 232 -4.07 1.79 14.83
C LEU A 232 -5.27 0.85 14.65
N ILE A 233 -5.05 -0.47 14.68
CA ILE A 233 -6.11 -1.47 14.52
C ILE A 233 -7.09 -1.37 15.69
N ASP A 234 -6.63 -1.31 16.93
CA ASP A 234 -7.45 -1.22 18.14
C ASP A 234 -8.37 0.02 18.15
N ASN A 235 -7.95 1.11 17.50
CA ASN A 235 -8.64 2.40 17.50
C ASN A 235 -9.36 2.74 16.19
N THR A 236 -9.41 1.82 15.22
CA THR A 236 -10.13 2.01 13.94
C THR A 236 -11.03 0.82 13.63
N SER A 237 -11.90 0.94 12.64
CA SER A 237 -12.72 -0.16 12.15
C SER A 237 -12.84 -0.17 10.62
N GLY A 238 -13.11 -1.37 10.08
CA GLY A 238 -13.34 -1.54 8.66
C GLY A 238 -12.08 -1.74 7.81
N ILE A 239 -10.94 -2.06 8.42
CA ILE A 239 -9.73 -2.56 7.78
C ILE A 239 -9.84 -4.08 7.65
N ASP A 240 -9.46 -4.64 6.51
CA ASP A 240 -9.41 -6.09 6.32
C ASP A 240 -7.98 -6.64 6.58
N VAL A 241 -6.96 -5.91 6.11
CA VAL A 241 -5.54 -6.32 6.24
C VAL A 241 -4.67 -5.09 6.47
N VAL A 242 -3.67 -5.21 7.33
CA VAL A 242 -2.55 -4.28 7.50
C VAL A 242 -1.28 -4.97 7.04
N ILE A 243 -0.62 -4.39 6.04
CA ILE A 243 0.76 -4.72 5.65
C ILE A 243 1.65 -3.64 6.27
N ASP A 244 2.51 -4.04 7.20
CA ASP A 244 3.26 -3.14 8.07
C ASP A 244 4.76 -3.07 7.71
N GLY A 245 5.40 -1.99 8.09
CA GLY A 245 6.85 -1.76 8.00
C GLY A 245 7.39 -1.06 9.25
N HIS A 246 8.52 -0.35 9.14
CA HIS A 246 9.17 0.49 10.14
C HIS A 246 9.91 -0.26 11.26
N SER A 247 9.27 -1.19 11.94
CA SER A 247 9.88 -1.93 13.08
C SER A 247 10.79 -3.08 12.67
N HIS A 248 10.93 -3.35 11.37
CA HIS A 248 11.72 -4.46 10.80
C HIS A 248 11.32 -5.85 11.35
N THR A 249 10.13 -5.96 11.94
CA THR A 249 9.63 -7.20 12.54
C THR A 249 9.05 -8.11 11.45
N MET A 250 9.35 -9.39 11.50
CA MET A 250 8.70 -10.39 10.65
C MET A 250 7.39 -10.87 11.28
N ILE A 251 6.27 -10.65 10.61
CA ILE A 251 4.93 -11.11 11.01
C ILE A 251 4.33 -11.86 9.84
N SER A 252 4.23 -13.17 9.94
CA SER A 252 3.74 -14.02 8.82
C SER A 252 2.22 -14.01 8.64
N GLY A 253 1.51 -13.35 9.55
CA GLY A 253 0.05 -13.19 9.58
C GLY A 253 -0.47 -13.42 10.99
N GLU A 254 -0.95 -12.36 11.59
CA GLU A 254 -1.53 -12.34 12.94
C GLU A 254 -2.94 -11.76 12.87
N GLY A 255 -3.89 -12.39 13.57
CA GLY A 255 -5.24 -11.85 13.72
C GLY A 255 -5.29 -10.88 14.89
N VAL A 256 -5.62 -9.62 14.62
CA VAL A 256 -5.78 -8.56 15.62
C VAL A 256 -7.21 -8.06 15.55
N TYR A 257 -7.86 -7.83 16.68
CA TYR A 257 -9.24 -7.33 16.69
C TYR A 257 -9.28 -5.82 16.54
N ASP A 258 -10.16 -5.32 15.68
CA ASP A 258 -10.42 -3.89 15.50
C ASP A 258 -11.37 -3.33 16.59
N LEU A 259 -11.62 -2.02 16.55
CA LEU A 259 -12.52 -1.32 17.49
C LEU A 259 -13.92 -1.94 17.58
N ASP A 260 -14.42 -2.53 16.49
CA ASP A 260 -15.74 -3.19 16.43
C ASP A 260 -15.68 -4.69 16.72
N GLY A 261 -14.49 -5.23 17.02
CA GLY A 261 -14.26 -6.64 17.32
C GLY A 261 -14.15 -7.55 16.08
N ASN A 262 -13.91 -6.98 14.90
CA ASN A 262 -13.63 -7.75 13.70
C ASN A 262 -12.16 -8.13 13.65
N ASN A 263 -11.86 -9.30 13.05
CA ASN A 263 -10.48 -9.74 12.89
C ASN A 263 -9.82 -9.05 11.68
N VAL A 264 -8.71 -8.36 11.93
CA VAL A 264 -7.82 -7.75 10.93
C VAL A 264 -6.55 -8.59 10.83
N VAL A 265 -6.09 -8.89 9.64
CA VAL A 265 -4.82 -9.59 9.43
C VAL A 265 -3.68 -8.58 9.42
N LEU A 266 -2.72 -8.73 10.35
CA LEU A 266 -1.48 -7.95 10.39
C LEU A 266 -0.33 -8.79 9.86
N THR A 267 0.49 -8.24 8.95
CA THR A 267 1.64 -8.92 8.35
C THR A 267 2.77 -7.94 8.02
N SER A 268 4.03 -8.43 8.03
CA SER A 268 5.23 -7.65 7.69
C SER A 268 6.37 -8.58 7.28
N THR A 269 7.24 -8.17 6.33
CA THR A 269 8.28 -9.04 5.75
C THR A 269 9.62 -9.02 6.47
N GLY A 270 9.78 -8.18 7.48
CA GLY A 270 11.09 -7.87 8.07
C GLY A 270 11.74 -6.68 7.37
N GLU A 271 13.00 -6.78 7.01
CA GLU A 271 13.76 -5.72 6.31
C GLU A 271 14.58 -6.29 5.15
N LYS A 272 15.10 -5.41 4.26
CA LYS A 272 16.14 -5.72 3.27
C LYS A 272 15.85 -6.95 2.42
N LEU A 273 14.59 -7.13 2.02
CA LEU A 273 14.14 -8.29 1.24
C LEU A 273 14.50 -9.64 1.87
N GLN A 274 14.49 -9.73 3.21
CA GLN A 274 14.62 -11.02 3.89
C GLN A 274 13.51 -11.99 3.51
N ASN A 275 12.34 -11.45 3.16
CA ASN A 275 11.20 -12.20 2.66
C ASN A 275 10.47 -11.41 1.57
N ILE A 276 9.78 -12.14 0.70
CA ILE A 276 8.64 -11.63 -0.06
C ILE A 276 7.38 -12.07 0.66
N GLY A 277 6.51 -11.15 0.99
CA GLY A 277 5.20 -11.45 1.55
C GLY A 277 4.19 -11.76 0.44
N VAL A 278 3.31 -12.70 0.68
CA VAL A 278 2.18 -13.03 -0.19
C VAL A 278 0.91 -13.05 0.64
N LEU A 279 -0.02 -12.20 0.28
CA LEU A 279 -1.39 -12.18 0.80
C LEU A 279 -2.31 -12.75 -0.28
N ILE A 280 -3.11 -13.75 0.08
CA ILE A 280 -4.12 -14.35 -0.79
C ILE A 280 -5.49 -13.97 -0.25
N LEU A 281 -6.30 -13.31 -1.10
CA LEU A 281 -7.69 -12.99 -0.81
C LEU A 281 -8.58 -14.00 -1.54
N HIS A 282 -9.26 -14.83 -0.77
CA HIS A 282 -10.14 -15.88 -1.31
C HIS A 282 -11.54 -15.35 -1.63
N PRO A 283 -12.28 -16.01 -2.55
CA PRO A 283 -13.65 -15.63 -2.90
C PRO A 283 -14.65 -15.66 -1.74
N ASP A 284 -14.37 -16.42 -0.69
CA ASP A 284 -15.20 -16.52 0.52
C ASP A 284 -14.86 -15.47 1.59
N HIS A 285 -14.05 -14.45 1.22
CA HIS A 285 -13.57 -13.39 2.09
C HIS A 285 -12.63 -13.85 3.22
N THR A 286 -12.02 -15.03 3.08
CA THR A 286 -10.91 -15.43 3.96
C THR A 286 -9.57 -14.97 3.39
N PHE A 287 -8.55 -14.89 4.26
CA PHE A 287 -7.21 -14.44 3.92
C PHE A 287 -6.17 -15.45 4.34
N ASN A 288 -5.18 -15.68 3.49
CA ASN A 288 -3.97 -16.39 3.85
C ASN A 288 -2.75 -15.47 3.62
N THR A 289 -1.78 -15.54 4.51
CA THR A 289 -0.50 -14.85 4.35
C THR A 289 0.65 -15.83 4.49
N ALA A 290 1.73 -15.57 3.77
CA ALA A 290 2.96 -16.33 3.87
C ALA A 290 4.17 -15.44 3.60
N LEU A 291 5.30 -15.76 4.24
CA LEU A 291 6.59 -15.13 4.00
C LEU A 291 7.52 -16.12 3.30
N TYR A 292 8.08 -15.70 2.17
CA TYR A 292 9.00 -16.51 1.36
C TYR A 292 10.41 -15.95 1.49
N PRO A 293 11.30 -16.64 2.24
CA PRO A 293 12.66 -16.16 2.50
C PRO A 293 13.62 -16.47 1.35
N LYS A 294 13.16 -17.08 0.28
CA LYS A 294 14.01 -17.51 -0.81
C LYS A 294 13.27 -17.58 -2.13
N VAL A 295 13.95 -17.19 -3.20
CA VAL A 295 13.54 -17.40 -4.60
C VAL A 295 14.49 -18.34 -5.32
N TYR A 296 14.06 -18.92 -6.44
CA TYR A 296 14.85 -19.89 -7.20
C TYR A 296 15.23 -19.38 -8.60
N SER A 297 14.79 -18.19 -8.95
CA SER A 297 15.08 -17.55 -10.24
C SER A 297 15.22 -16.05 -10.06
N TYR A 298 15.91 -15.40 -11.00
CA TYR A 298 16.15 -13.97 -11.03
C TYR A 298 15.87 -13.45 -12.43
N ASP A 299 15.19 -12.29 -12.51
CA ASP A 299 14.96 -11.61 -13.77
C ASP A 299 16.25 -10.97 -14.28
N GLN A 300 16.69 -11.37 -15.50
CA GLN A 300 17.97 -10.93 -16.06
C GLN A 300 17.95 -9.46 -16.51
N GLN A 301 16.80 -8.91 -16.84
CA GLN A 301 16.70 -7.51 -17.26
C GLN A 301 16.80 -6.59 -16.05
N VAL A 302 16.10 -6.92 -14.96
CA VAL A 302 16.21 -6.18 -13.68
C VAL A 302 17.63 -6.33 -13.12
N GLN A 303 18.24 -7.52 -13.16
CA GLN A 303 19.63 -7.69 -12.71
C GLN A 303 20.61 -6.85 -13.52
N SER A 304 20.46 -6.80 -14.84
CA SER A 304 21.31 -5.97 -15.69
C SER A 304 21.16 -4.48 -15.40
N LEU A 305 19.95 -4.02 -15.11
CA LEU A 305 19.68 -2.65 -14.69
C LEU A 305 20.35 -2.35 -13.34
N ILE A 306 20.23 -3.26 -12.36
CA ILE A 306 20.90 -3.13 -11.06
C ILE A 306 22.42 -3.00 -11.25
N ASP A 307 23.01 -3.90 -12.05
CA ASP A 307 24.45 -3.90 -12.33
C ASP A 307 24.93 -2.61 -13.01
N GLU A 308 24.09 -1.98 -13.82
CA GLU A 308 24.38 -0.66 -14.43
C GLU A 308 24.32 0.46 -13.41
N LEU A 309 23.30 0.48 -12.54
CA LEU A 309 23.05 1.55 -11.56
C LEU A 309 23.96 1.48 -10.32
N THR A 310 24.62 0.35 -10.08
CA THR A 310 25.52 0.13 -8.93
C THR A 310 27.01 0.18 -9.28
N ARG A 311 27.37 0.54 -10.51
CA ARG A 311 28.77 0.75 -10.97
C ARG A 311 29.27 2.13 -10.62
#